data_d22d797b3d1a2e085bdaf3b837fd23cb
#
_entry.id   d22d797b3d1a2e085bdaf3b837fd23cb
#
_cell.length_a   1.000
_cell.length_b   1.000
_cell.length_c   1.000
_cell.angle_alpha   90.00
_cell.angle_beta   90.00
_cell.angle_gamma   90.00
#
_symmetry.space_group_name_H-M   'P 1'
#
loop_
_entity.id
_entity.type
_entity.pdbx_description
1 polymer ?
#
loop_
_entity_poly.entity_id
_entity_poly.type
_entity_poly.pdbx_seq_one_letter_code
_entity_poly.pdbx_strand_id
1 'polypeptide(L)'
;MKFINLTPHTITLNDGSSFPTEGNARVADTYTRFNAYGICRVKHGEIKDLPEPEANTTFIVSAMVLAAAKEKGREDVVAPATGHPLCKRENGFITSVPGFVR
;
A
#
# COMPACT_ATOMS: atom_id res chain seq x y z
N MET A 1 -14.65 -12.16 4.33
CA MET A 1 -13.98 -11.16 3.51
C MET A 1 -12.69 -11.72 2.93
N LYS A 2 -12.41 -11.43 1.66
CA LYS A 2 -11.22 -11.89 0.98
C LYS A 2 -10.18 -10.77 0.91
N PHE A 3 -8.93 -11.06 1.26
CA PHE A 3 -7.81 -10.14 1.09
C PHE A 3 -6.91 -10.63 -0.04
N ILE A 4 -6.57 -9.75 -0.94
CA ILE A 4 -5.66 -10.03 -2.05
C ILE A 4 -4.44 -9.14 -1.90
N ASN A 5 -3.27 -9.75 -1.73
CA ASN A 5 -2.00 -9.03 -1.56
C ASN A 5 -1.40 -8.65 -2.91
N LEU A 6 -1.44 -7.36 -3.22
CA LEU A 6 -0.89 -6.78 -4.45
C LEU A 6 0.41 -6.01 -4.15
N THR A 7 1.19 -6.49 -3.20
CA THR A 7 2.54 -6.02 -2.93
C THR A 7 3.55 -7.06 -3.38
N PRO A 8 4.83 -6.71 -3.59
CA PRO A 8 5.82 -7.68 -4.06
C PRO A 8 6.30 -8.67 -3.01
N HIS A 9 5.82 -8.58 -1.77
CA HIS A 9 6.28 -9.42 -0.66
C HIS A 9 5.11 -10.06 0.08
N THR A 10 5.35 -11.26 0.64
CA THR A 10 4.41 -11.86 1.59
C THR A 10 4.31 -10.98 2.83
N ILE A 11 3.08 -10.74 3.29
CA ILE A 11 2.82 -9.94 4.47
C ILE A 11 2.43 -10.87 5.61
N THR A 12 3.11 -10.74 6.74
CA THR A 12 2.85 -11.52 7.95
C THR A 12 2.29 -10.61 9.04
N LEU A 13 1.20 -11.03 9.65
CA LEU A 13 0.62 -10.33 10.80
C LEU A 13 1.23 -10.83 12.11
N ASN A 14 1.10 -10.04 13.16
CA ASN A 14 1.65 -10.39 14.48
C ASN A 14 1.05 -11.67 15.07
N ASP A 15 -0.14 -12.06 14.63
CA ASP A 15 -0.80 -13.29 15.07
C ASP A 15 -0.34 -14.54 14.30
N GLY A 16 0.57 -14.40 13.35
CA GLY A 16 1.08 -15.50 12.52
C GLY A 16 0.36 -15.67 11.20
N SER A 17 -0.75 -14.97 10.96
CA SER A 17 -1.41 -15.00 9.66
C SER A 17 -0.49 -14.45 8.58
N SER A 18 -0.55 -15.01 7.38
CA SER A 18 0.25 -14.50 6.27
C SER A 18 -0.58 -14.40 4.99
N PHE A 19 -0.18 -13.46 4.15
CA PHE A 19 -0.82 -13.19 2.87
C PHE A 19 0.26 -13.23 1.79
N PRO A 20 0.34 -14.31 1.02
CA PRO A 20 1.33 -14.41 -0.05
C PRO A 20 1.01 -13.41 -1.15
N THR A 21 2.03 -12.96 -1.87
CA THR A 21 1.83 -12.02 -2.97
C THR A 21 1.05 -12.67 -4.10
N GLU A 22 0.09 -11.92 -4.66
CA GLU A 22 -0.74 -12.34 -5.79
C GLU A 22 -0.63 -11.37 -6.96
N GLY A 23 0.24 -10.38 -6.87
CA GLY A 23 0.44 -9.38 -7.89
C GLY A 23 1.20 -8.20 -7.32
N ASN A 24 1.31 -7.14 -8.10
CA ASN A 24 2.01 -5.93 -7.68
C ASN A 24 1.35 -4.70 -8.30
N ALA A 25 0.44 -4.08 -7.54
CA ALA A 25 -0.16 -2.81 -7.95
C ALA A 25 0.86 -1.69 -7.79
N ARG A 26 0.96 -0.82 -8.79
CA ARG A 26 1.95 0.24 -8.83
C ARG A 26 1.33 1.55 -9.27
N VAL A 27 1.92 2.65 -8.86
CA VAL A 27 1.55 3.99 -9.31
C VAL A 27 2.78 4.69 -9.86
N ALA A 28 2.61 5.32 -11.02
CA ALA A 28 3.67 6.13 -11.62
C ALA A 28 3.49 7.57 -11.18
N ASP A 29 4.35 8.04 -10.28
CA ASP A 29 4.30 9.41 -9.81
C ASP A 29 5.01 10.34 -10.77
N THR A 30 4.46 11.55 -10.94
CA THR A 30 5.11 12.64 -11.66
C THR A 30 5.32 13.78 -10.70
N TYR A 31 6.29 14.66 -11.06
CA TYR A 31 6.63 15.80 -10.22
C TYR A 31 6.43 17.07 -11.00
N THR A 32 5.99 18.13 -10.31
CA THR A 32 5.98 19.45 -10.89
C THR A 32 7.42 19.98 -10.98
N ARG A 33 7.62 21.10 -11.68
CA ARG A 33 8.91 21.78 -11.67
C ARG A 33 9.21 22.32 -10.27
N PHE A 34 10.49 22.38 -9.93
CA PHE A 34 10.91 23.04 -8.69
C PHE A 34 10.66 24.53 -8.79
N ASN A 35 10.14 25.13 -7.72
CA ASN A 35 10.01 26.57 -7.62
C ASN A 35 11.35 27.21 -7.21
N ALA A 36 11.35 28.53 -7.01
CA ALA A 36 12.57 29.26 -6.64
C ALA A 36 13.18 28.81 -5.30
N TYR A 37 12.41 28.16 -4.46
CA TYR A 37 12.87 27.64 -3.15
C TYR A 37 13.31 26.19 -3.21
N GLY A 38 13.31 25.56 -4.36
CA GLY A 38 13.67 24.15 -4.52
C GLY A 38 12.58 23.19 -4.11
N ILE A 39 11.32 23.61 -4.15
CA ILE A 39 10.18 22.79 -3.77
C ILE A 39 9.37 22.39 -5.00
N CYS A 40 9.05 21.12 -5.12
CA CYS A 40 8.11 20.62 -6.13
C CYS A 40 6.96 19.86 -5.44
N ARG A 41 5.95 19.55 -6.23
CA ARG A 41 4.82 18.74 -5.77
C ARG A 41 4.82 17.41 -6.50
N VAL A 42 4.43 16.34 -5.79
CA VAL A 42 4.23 15.04 -6.41
C VAL A 42 2.79 14.96 -6.91
N LYS A 43 2.61 14.41 -8.10
CA LYS A 43 1.30 14.06 -8.64
C LYS A 43 1.24 12.56 -8.80
N HIS A 44 0.23 11.94 -8.20
CA HIS A 44 0.01 10.52 -8.36
C HIS A 44 -0.60 10.25 -9.73
N GLY A 45 0.06 9.40 -10.50
CA GLY A 45 -0.41 8.98 -11.80
C GLY A 45 -1.48 7.89 -11.70
N GLU A 46 -1.73 7.23 -12.83
CA GLU A 46 -2.65 6.13 -12.90
C GLU A 46 -2.11 4.92 -12.17
N ILE A 47 -2.99 4.20 -11.44
CA ILE A 47 -2.62 2.97 -10.75
C ILE A 47 -2.68 1.83 -11.73
N LYS A 48 -1.58 1.08 -11.84
CA LYS A 48 -1.49 -0.09 -12.71
C LYS A 48 -1.65 -1.37 -11.90
N ASP A 49 -2.32 -2.35 -12.49
CA ASP A 49 -2.50 -3.68 -11.92
C ASP A 49 -3.30 -3.70 -10.62
N LEU A 50 -4.19 -2.72 -10.43
CA LEU A 50 -5.19 -2.73 -9.38
C LEU A 50 -6.53 -3.10 -10.02
N PRO A 51 -7.09 -4.29 -9.69
CA PRO A 51 -8.36 -4.72 -10.28
C PRO A 51 -9.53 -3.82 -9.91
N GLU A 52 -10.60 -3.92 -10.68
CA GLU A 52 -11.86 -3.26 -10.34
C GLU A 52 -12.39 -3.79 -9.00
N PRO A 53 -13.18 -2.99 -8.26
CA PRO A 53 -13.76 -3.44 -7.00
C PRO A 53 -14.58 -4.71 -7.16
N GLU A 54 -14.40 -5.64 -6.22
CA GLU A 54 -15.13 -6.89 -6.16
C GLU A 54 -15.83 -7.03 -4.82
N ALA A 55 -16.98 -7.71 -4.80
CA ALA A 55 -17.74 -7.94 -3.58
C ALA A 55 -16.91 -8.69 -2.54
N ASN A 56 -16.97 -8.26 -1.27
CA ASN A 56 -16.26 -8.87 -0.15
C ASN A 56 -14.75 -9.02 -0.35
N THR A 57 -14.15 -8.15 -1.15
CA THR A 57 -12.73 -8.21 -1.45
C THR A 57 -12.05 -6.91 -1.05
N THR A 58 -10.93 -7.03 -0.34
CA THR A 58 -10.07 -5.91 0.03
C THR A 58 -8.69 -6.17 -0.54
N PHE A 59 -8.15 -5.17 -1.24
CA PHE A 59 -6.82 -5.27 -1.85
C PHE A 59 -5.78 -4.67 -0.92
N ILE A 60 -4.68 -5.39 -0.70
CA ILE A 60 -3.55 -4.93 0.10
C ILE A 60 -2.52 -4.35 -0.86
N VAL A 61 -2.16 -3.10 -0.66
CA VAL A 61 -1.24 -2.36 -1.54
C VAL A 61 -0.18 -1.63 -0.71
N SER A 62 0.82 -1.07 -1.39
CA SER A 62 1.81 -0.23 -0.71
C SER A 62 1.18 1.09 -0.24
N ALA A 63 1.85 1.78 0.68
CA ALA A 63 1.36 3.07 1.18
C ALA A 63 1.21 4.10 0.07
N MET A 64 2.11 4.10 -0.92
CA MET A 64 2.03 5.01 -2.07
C MET A 64 0.81 4.73 -2.93
N VAL A 65 0.54 3.46 -3.21
CA VAL A 65 -0.64 3.05 -3.99
C VAL A 65 -1.92 3.35 -3.21
N LEU A 66 -1.90 3.14 -1.88
CA LEU A 66 -3.05 3.48 -1.03
C LEU A 66 -3.39 4.98 -1.14
N ALA A 67 -2.41 5.85 -1.04
CA ALA A 67 -2.62 7.29 -1.14
C ALA A 67 -3.23 7.67 -2.50
N ALA A 68 -2.70 7.11 -3.59
CA ALA A 68 -3.22 7.35 -4.93
C ALA A 68 -4.65 6.81 -5.09
N ALA A 69 -4.94 5.63 -4.53
CA ALA A 69 -6.27 5.04 -4.61
C ALA A 69 -7.31 5.87 -3.85
N LYS A 70 -6.94 6.42 -2.69
CA LYS A 70 -7.83 7.31 -1.93
C LYS A 70 -8.18 8.57 -2.71
N GLU A 71 -7.22 9.16 -3.41
CA GLU A 71 -7.46 10.32 -4.27
C GLU A 71 -8.47 10.02 -5.39
N LYS A 72 -8.53 8.76 -5.82
CA LYS A 72 -9.45 8.30 -6.87
C LYS A 72 -10.76 7.77 -6.31
N GLY A 73 -10.99 7.88 -5.01
CA GLY A 73 -12.23 7.46 -4.37
C GLY A 73 -12.35 5.96 -4.11
N ARG A 74 -11.26 5.19 -4.21
CA ARG A 74 -11.27 3.76 -3.91
C ARG A 74 -11.25 3.56 -2.39
N GLU A 75 -12.19 2.76 -1.89
CA GLU A 75 -12.31 2.47 -0.45
C GLU A 75 -12.01 1.01 -0.12
N ASP A 76 -11.76 0.20 -1.12
CA ASP A 76 -11.53 -1.24 -1.01
C ASP A 76 -10.04 -1.61 -0.92
N VAL A 77 -9.19 -0.66 -0.56
CA VAL A 77 -7.74 -0.85 -0.47
C VAL A 77 -7.24 -0.53 0.93
N VAL A 78 -6.22 -1.28 1.35
CA VAL A 78 -5.53 -1.07 2.63
C VAL A 78 -4.03 -1.24 2.39
N ALA A 79 -3.23 -0.78 3.34
CA ALA A 79 -1.79 -1.00 3.32
C ALA A 79 -1.34 -1.59 4.66
N PRO A 80 -0.21 -2.34 4.68
CA PRO A 80 0.32 -2.84 5.95
C PRO A 80 0.65 -1.70 6.92
N ALA A 81 0.34 -1.89 8.20
CA ALA A 81 0.54 -0.87 9.23
C ALA A 81 2.00 -0.80 9.67
N THR A 82 2.90 -0.46 8.75
CA THR A 82 4.35 -0.45 8.98
C THR A 82 4.81 0.66 9.90
N GLY A 83 4.06 1.74 10.01
CA GLY A 83 4.36 2.83 10.93
C GLY A 83 3.74 2.69 12.31
N HIS A 84 3.00 1.62 12.55
CA HIS A 84 2.34 1.39 13.83
C HIS A 84 3.35 0.97 14.90
N PRO A 85 3.19 1.40 16.18
CA PRO A 85 4.11 1.03 17.27
C PRO A 85 4.23 -0.49 17.49
N LEU A 86 3.21 -1.28 17.14
CA LEU A 86 3.23 -2.72 17.30
C LEU A 86 3.85 -3.46 16.11
N CYS A 87 4.33 -2.75 15.10
CA CYS A 87 5.06 -3.33 13.99
C CYS A 87 6.38 -3.93 14.51
N LYS A 88 6.62 -5.21 14.21
CA LYS A 88 7.83 -5.90 14.68
C LYS A 88 8.92 -5.79 13.63
N ARG A 89 10.13 -5.49 14.11
CA ARG A 89 11.32 -5.33 13.26
C ARG A 89 12.47 -6.16 13.81
N GLU A 90 13.29 -6.65 12.91
CA GLU A 90 14.55 -7.35 13.24
C GLU A 90 15.64 -6.82 12.33
N ASN A 91 16.75 -6.36 12.91
CA ASN A 91 17.87 -5.80 12.16
C ASN A 91 17.48 -4.71 11.15
N GLY A 92 16.48 -3.88 11.50
CA GLY A 92 15.97 -2.83 10.62
C GLY A 92 14.96 -3.28 9.59
N PHE A 93 14.67 -4.57 9.48
CA PHE A 93 13.69 -5.11 8.55
C PHE A 93 12.38 -5.43 9.26
N ILE A 94 11.26 -5.16 8.60
CA ILE A 94 9.94 -5.48 9.13
C ILE A 94 9.70 -6.98 9.02
N THR A 95 9.40 -7.63 10.16
CA THR A 95 9.11 -9.07 10.20
C THR A 95 7.62 -9.36 10.25
N SER A 96 6.85 -8.50 10.93
CA SER A 96 5.38 -8.62 10.97
C SER A 96 4.74 -7.28 11.30
N VAL A 97 3.46 -7.16 10.99
CA VAL A 97 2.67 -5.96 11.24
C VAL A 97 1.43 -6.33 12.06
N PRO A 98 0.88 -5.40 12.86
CA PRO A 98 -0.32 -5.69 13.66
C PRO A 98 -1.59 -5.80 12.83
N GLY A 99 -1.59 -5.26 11.64
CA GLY A 99 -2.75 -5.24 10.76
C GLY A 99 -2.54 -4.30 9.59
N PHE A 100 -3.62 -3.72 9.11
CA PHE A 100 -3.62 -2.85 7.94
C PHE A 100 -4.14 -1.45 8.30
N VAL A 101 -3.74 -0.46 7.51
CA VAL A 101 -4.26 0.91 7.59
C VAL A 101 -5.03 1.24 6.31
N ARG A 102 -5.95 2.18 6.47
CA ARG A 102 -6.76 2.68 5.34
C ARG A 102 -6.58 4.17 5.16
#